data_0b35ae2f6d9ecb96eecfbb6df1ee2a0e
#
_entry.id   0b35ae2f6d9ecb96eecfbb6df1ee2a0e
#
_cell.length_a   1.000
_cell.length_b   1.000
_cell.length_c   1.000
_cell.angle_alpha   90.00
_cell.angle_beta   90.00
_cell.angle_gamma   90.00
#
_symmetry.space_group_name_H-M   'P 1'
#
loop_
_entity.id
_entity.type
_entity.pdbx_description
1 polymer ?
#
loop_
_entity_poly.entity_id
_entity_poly.type
_entity_poly.pdbx_seq_one_letter_code
_entity_poly.pdbx_strand_id
1 'polypeptide(L)'
;MKRSGLIAGLIIIALTACSVIAFGKSYARDIYTYNCEILEQRPEQLTKTCADGGVLIYDITWKSWGYNGAEGTGTYSENLCEPNCAEGERVEAKVDLYLSGIEVIEGKKVLRYVNANTRNGEVLPNGDTYVSWDVAEFAVKMKEFENNE
;
A
#
# COMPACT_ATOMS: atom_id res chain seq x y z
N MET A 1 -10.82 53.84 -11.98
CA MET A 1 -10.59 52.74 -12.93
C MET A 1 -9.47 51.76 -12.53
N LYS A 2 -9.13 51.57 -11.23
CA LYS A 2 -8.02 50.67 -10.80
C LYS A 2 -8.49 49.41 -10.04
N ARG A 3 -9.78 49.19 -9.88
CA ARG A 3 -10.32 48.02 -9.12
C ARG A 3 -10.65 46.79 -9.95
N SER A 4 -10.87 46.91 -11.26
CA SER A 4 -11.22 45.79 -12.13
C SER A 4 -10.07 44.85 -12.45
N GLY A 5 -8.82 45.34 -12.50
CA GLY A 5 -7.64 44.55 -12.80
C GLY A 5 -7.25 43.58 -11.67
N LEU A 6 -7.44 43.97 -10.41
CA LEU A 6 -7.12 43.15 -9.25
C LEU A 6 -8.05 41.93 -9.10
N ILE A 7 -9.35 42.14 -9.40
CA ILE A 7 -10.35 41.04 -9.30
C ILE A 7 -10.12 39.99 -10.39
N ALA A 8 -9.78 40.43 -11.62
CA ALA A 8 -9.47 39.52 -12.72
C ALA A 8 -8.22 38.68 -12.43
N GLY A 9 -7.16 39.25 -11.84
CA GLY A 9 -5.95 38.55 -11.45
C GLY A 9 -6.18 37.48 -10.38
N LEU A 10 -7.01 37.78 -9.36
CA LEU A 10 -7.34 36.84 -8.30
C LEU A 10 -8.19 35.67 -8.79
N ILE A 11 -9.09 35.87 -9.74
CA ILE A 11 -9.91 34.81 -10.34
C ILE A 11 -9.05 33.87 -11.17
N ILE A 12 -8.08 34.37 -11.93
CA ILE A 12 -7.16 33.51 -12.73
C ILE A 12 -6.29 32.65 -11.82
N ILE A 13 -5.76 33.20 -10.73
CA ILE A 13 -4.94 32.44 -9.76
C ILE A 13 -5.78 31.36 -9.07
N ALA A 14 -7.02 31.64 -8.71
CA ALA A 14 -7.91 30.67 -8.09
C ALA A 14 -8.28 29.51 -9.04
N LEU A 15 -8.50 29.78 -10.33
CA LEU A 15 -8.82 28.78 -11.33
C LEU A 15 -7.63 27.87 -11.65
N THR A 16 -6.39 28.42 -11.70
CA THR A 16 -5.18 27.61 -11.92
C THR A 16 -4.86 26.74 -10.71
N ALA A 17 -5.04 27.22 -9.48
CA ALA A 17 -4.85 26.43 -8.26
C ALA A 17 -5.84 25.25 -8.18
N CYS A 18 -7.12 25.46 -8.50
CA CYS A 18 -8.11 24.39 -8.56
C CYS A 18 -7.80 23.34 -9.64
N SER A 19 -7.26 23.72 -10.79
CA SER A 19 -6.89 22.81 -11.87
C SER A 19 -5.72 21.90 -11.46
N VAL A 20 -4.69 22.42 -10.80
CA VAL A 20 -3.56 21.63 -10.32
C VAL A 20 -3.96 20.62 -9.26
N ILE A 21 -4.86 20.99 -8.34
CA ILE A 21 -5.38 20.08 -7.31
C ILE A 21 -6.22 18.94 -7.93
N ALA A 22 -7.03 19.24 -8.95
CA ALA A 22 -7.83 18.24 -9.65
C ALA A 22 -6.96 17.25 -10.44
N PHE A 23 -5.89 17.71 -11.09
CA PHE A 23 -4.94 16.86 -11.80
C PHE A 23 -4.16 15.94 -10.84
N GLY A 24 -3.68 16.44 -9.71
CA GLY A 24 -2.97 15.63 -8.73
C GLY A 24 -3.82 14.48 -8.16
N LYS A 25 -5.12 14.71 -7.93
CA LYS A 25 -6.05 13.66 -7.49
C LYS A 25 -6.38 12.63 -8.58
N SER A 26 -6.34 12.99 -9.87
CA SER A 26 -6.65 12.08 -10.97
C SER A 26 -5.56 11.03 -11.16
N TYR A 27 -4.29 11.38 -11.00
CA TYR A 27 -3.19 10.43 -11.14
C TYR A 27 -3.13 9.36 -10.03
N ALA A 28 -3.53 9.71 -8.82
CA ALA A 28 -3.54 8.78 -7.69
C ALA A 28 -4.64 7.70 -7.79
N ARG A 29 -5.63 7.86 -8.66
CA ARG A 29 -6.77 6.94 -8.80
C ARG A 29 -6.47 5.70 -9.63
N ASP A 30 -5.40 5.70 -10.41
CA ASP A 30 -5.08 4.60 -11.35
C ASP A 30 -3.95 3.69 -10.83
N ILE A 31 -3.61 3.80 -9.54
CA ILE A 31 -2.55 3.03 -8.92
C ILE A 31 -3.13 2.09 -7.89
N TYR A 32 -2.78 0.82 -8.02
CA TYR A 32 -3.30 -0.29 -7.25
C TYR A 32 -2.18 -1.03 -6.52
N THR A 33 -2.53 -1.94 -5.67
CA THR A 33 -1.69 -3.00 -5.11
C THR A 33 -2.53 -4.28 -4.99
N TYR A 34 -1.88 -5.41 -4.80
CA TYR A 34 -2.57 -6.66 -4.49
C TYR A 34 -2.62 -6.88 -2.98
N ASN A 35 -3.74 -7.43 -2.51
CA ASN A 35 -3.87 -8.10 -1.23
C ASN A 35 -4.33 -9.53 -1.54
N CYS A 36 -3.38 -10.46 -1.57
CA CYS A 36 -3.53 -11.77 -2.17
C CYS A 36 -3.95 -11.69 -3.65
N GLU A 37 -5.15 -12.10 -4.03
CA GLU A 37 -5.67 -12.02 -5.40
C GLU A 37 -6.48 -10.75 -5.67
N ILE A 38 -6.78 -9.97 -4.63
CA ILE A 38 -7.66 -8.81 -4.72
C ILE A 38 -6.83 -7.58 -5.09
N LEU A 39 -7.22 -6.92 -6.17
CA LEU A 39 -6.62 -5.66 -6.62
C LEU A 39 -7.32 -4.48 -5.94
N GLU A 40 -6.61 -3.75 -5.11
CA GLU A 40 -7.14 -2.69 -4.26
C GLU A 40 -6.37 -1.38 -4.37
N GLN A 41 -7.01 -0.30 -3.95
CA GLN A 41 -6.37 1.00 -3.74
C GLN A 41 -6.41 1.34 -2.25
N ARG A 42 -5.24 1.62 -1.68
CA ARG A 42 -5.13 1.98 -0.26
C ARG A 42 -5.78 0.95 0.68
N PRO A 43 -5.41 -0.34 0.54
CA PRO A 43 -5.97 -1.37 1.40
C PRO A 43 -5.74 -1.06 2.88
N GLU A 44 -6.70 -1.43 3.73
CA GLU A 44 -6.55 -1.34 5.19
C GLU A 44 -5.74 -2.49 5.76
N GLN A 45 -5.52 -3.54 4.95
CA GLN A 45 -4.73 -4.72 5.29
C GLN A 45 -3.92 -5.20 4.09
N LEU A 46 -2.72 -5.71 4.35
CA LEU A 46 -1.87 -6.41 3.39
C LEU A 46 -1.44 -7.75 3.98
N THR A 47 -1.75 -8.83 3.29
CA THR A 47 -1.48 -10.20 3.75
C THR A 47 -0.28 -10.78 3.00
N LYS A 48 0.72 -11.27 3.74
CA LYS A 48 1.90 -11.93 3.16
C LYS A 48 1.63 -13.40 2.88
N THR A 49 1.01 -14.11 3.82
CA THR A 49 0.68 -15.54 3.70
C THR A 49 -0.80 -15.72 3.43
N CYS A 50 -1.16 -15.76 2.14
CA CYS A 50 -2.57 -15.71 1.71
C CYS A 50 -3.41 -16.94 2.05
N ALA A 51 -2.77 -18.10 2.25
CA ALA A 51 -3.47 -19.34 2.52
C ALA A 51 -4.04 -19.41 3.95
N ASP A 52 -3.32 -18.86 4.93
CA ASP A 52 -3.63 -19.00 6.36
C ASP A 52 -3.71 -17.67 7.12
N GLY A 53 -3.33 -16.56 6.47
CA GLY A 53 -3.25 -15.25 7.13
C GLY A 53 -2.23 -15.19 8.27
N GLY A 54 -1.24 -16.10 8.26
CA GLY A 54 -0.24 -16.21 9.32
C GLY A 54 0.55 -14.92 9.53
N VAL A 55 0.87 -14.22 8.43
CA VAL A 55 1.61 -12.93 8.45
C VAL A 55 0.82 -11.88 7.68
N LEU A 56 0.56 -10.75 8.32
CA LEU A 56 -0.15 -9.62 7.71
C LEU A 56 0.23 -8.28 8.37
N ILE A 57 -0.10 -7.19 7.69
CA ILE A 57 -0.11 -5.83 8.24
C ILE A 57 -1.56 -5.33 8.17
N TYR A 58 -2.10 -4.84 9.25
CA TYR A 58 -3.49 -4.35 9.36
C TYR A 58 -3.55 -2.96 10.00
N ASP A 59 -4.75 -2.37 10.07
CA ASP A 59 -4.98 -0.98 10.52
C ASP A 59 -4.09 0.02 9.75
N ILE A 60 -3.97 -0.19 8.44
CA ILE A 60 -3.09 0.64 7.61
C ILE A 60 -3.72 2.02 7.40
N THR A 61 -2.95 3.04 7.74
CA THR A 61 -3.25 4.43 7.43
C THR A 61 -2.23 4.97 6.43
N TRP A 62 -2.68 5.29 5.22
CA TRP A 62 -1.85 5.80 4.15
C TRP A 62 -1.67 7.32 4.25
N LYS A 63 -0.40 7.77 4.20
CA LYS A 63 0.01 9.18 4.16
C LYS A 63 0.11 9.69 2.72
N SER A 64 0.62 8.85 1.81
CA SER A 64 0.76 9.13 0.38
C SER A 64 0.42 7.90 -0.44
N TRP A 65 -0.02 8.13 -1.70
CA TRP A 65 -0.32 7.08 -2.66
C TRP A 65 -0.17 7.61 -4.08
N GLY A 66 0.77 7.09 -4.84
CA GLY A 66 1.03 7.62 -6.17
C GLY A 66 2.09 6.83 -6.97
N TYR A 67 2.50 7.42 -8.10
CA TYR A 67 3.49 6.81 -9.02
C TYR A 67 4.86 6.57 -8.39
N ASN A 68 5.25 7.37 -7.43
CA ASN A 68 6.53 7.24 -6.76
C ASN A 68 6.50 6.21 -5.61
N GLY A 69 5.35 5.58 -5.39
CA GLY A 69 5.12 4.66 -4.30
C GLY A 69 4.03 5.13 -3.36
N ALA A 70 3.88 4.42 -2.26
CA ALA A 70 2.95 4.76 -1.19
C ALA A 70 3.67 4.68 0.16
N GLU A 71 3.28 5.55 1.08
CA GLU A 71 3.78 5.58 2.45
C GLU A 71 2.61 5.51 3.42
N GLY A 72 2.77 4.75 4.47
CA GLY A 72 1.75 4.59 5.50
C GLY A 72 2.31 4.07 6.80
N THR A 73 1.41 3.73 7.69
CA THR A 73 1.71 3.12 8.99
C THR A 73 0.69 2.05 9.27
N GLY A 74 1.06 1.02 10.01
CA GLY A 74 0.16 -0.08 10.34
C GLY A 74 0.66 -0.88 11.52
N THR A 75 0.02 -2.03 11.74
CA THR A 75 0.41 -3.02 12.73
C THR A 75 0.76 -4.32 12.02
N TYR A 76 2.03 -4.71 12.07
CA TYR A 76 2.48 -6.05 11.69
C TYR A 76 1.95 -7.06 12.69
N SER A 77 1.53 -8.22 12.22
CA SER A 77 1.05 -9.32 13.04
C SER A 77 1.48 -10.66 12.43
N GLU A 78 2.11 -11.50 13.23
CA GLU A 78 2.57 -12.83 12.86
C GLU A 78 2.07 -13.86 13.85
N ASN A 79 1.46 -14.94 13.35
CA ASN A 79 1.06 -16.09 14.15
C ASN A 79 2.26 -17.03 14.29
N LEU A 80 2.69 -17.27 15.51
CA LEU A 80 3.83 -18.16 15.80
C LEU A 80 3.54 -19.64 15.57
N CYS A 81 2.26 -20.01 15.38
CA CYS A 81 1.82 -21.38 15.18
C CYS A 81 2.25 -22.36 16.30
N GLU A 82 2.42 -21.86 17.52
CA GLU A 82 2.77 -22.68 18.69
C GLU A 82 1.60 -22.68 19.71
N PRO A 83 1.08 -23.84 20.08
CA PRO A 83 1.46 -25.21 19.72
C PRO A 83 1.00 -25.62 18.30
N ASN A 84 0.11 -24.86 17.66
CA ASN A 84 -0.37 -25.00 16.29
C ASN A 84 -0.96 -23.67 15.80
N CYS A 85 -1.22 -23.52 14.49
CA CYS A 85 -1.68 -22.25 13.94
C CYS A 85 -3.11 -21.85 14.34
N ALA A 86 -3.94 -22.81 14.77
CA ALA A 86 -5.31 -22.52 15.22
C ALA A 86 -5.35 -21.92 16.64
N GLU A 87 -4.40 -22.29 17.49
CA GLU A 87 -4.27 -21.85 18.88
C GLU A 87 -3.05 -20.96 19.11
N GLY A 88 -2.31 -20.66 18.05
CA GLY A 88 -1.03 -19.94 18.11
C GLY A 88 -1.20 -18.50 18.58
N GLU A 89 -0.24 -18.07 19.39
CA GLU A 89 -0.11 -16.69 19.82
C GLU A 89 0.34 -15.81 18.64
N ARG A 90 -0.16 -14.56 18.59
CA ARG A 90 0.27 -13.56 17.62
C ARG A 90 1.21 -12.56 18.27
N VAL A 91 2.31 -12.29 17.55
CA VAL A 91 3.24 -11.21 17.90
C VAL A 91 2.93 -10.02 17.01
N GLU A 92 2.88 -8.83 17.60
CA GLU A 92 2.54 -7.59 16.90
C GLU A 92 3.62 -6.53 17.09
N ALA A 93 3.82 -5.72 16.05
CA ALA A 93 4.72 -4.57 16.08
C ALA A 93 4.14 -3.42 15.26
N LYS A 94 4.32 -2.17 15.72
CA LYS A 94 3.98 -1.00 14.92
C LYS A 94 5.04 -0.79 13.84
N VAL A 95 4.59 -0.53 12.61
CA VAL A 95 5.48 -0.40 11.46
C VAL A 95 5.24 0.89 10.67
N ASP A 96 6.32 1.39 10.07
CA ASP A 96 6.29 2.32 8.96
C ASP A 96 6.33 1.52 7.65
N LEU A 97 5.41 1.82 6.75
CA LEU A 97 5.09 1.01 5.59
C LEU A 97 5.37 1.76 4.29
N TYR A 98 6.02 1.10 3.34
CA TYR A 98 6.34 1.61 2.01
C TYR A 98 5.94 0.60 0.95
N LEU A 99 5.20 1.07 -0.07
CA LEU A 99 5.00 0.33 -1.31
C LEU A 99 5.82 0.95 -2.43
N SER A 100 6.47 0.11 -3.23
CA SER A 100 7.35 0.54 -4.32
C SER A 100 7.26 -0.39 -5.54
N GLY A 101 8.04 -0.08 -6.59
CA GLY A 101 8.13 -0.94 -7.77
C GLY A 101 6.84 -0.94 -8.58
N ILE A 102 6.53 0.18 -9.24
CA ILE A 102 5.36 0.27 -10.11
C ILE A 102 5.55 -0.59 -11.36
N GLU A 103 4.61 -1.47 -11.62
CA GLU A 103 4.57 -2.36 -12.77
C GLU A 103 3.18 -2.35 -13.39
N VAL A 104 3.08 -2.65 -14.69
CA VAL A 104 1.80 -2.83 -15.36
C VAL A 104 1.47 -4.31 -15.39
N ILE A 105 0.49 -4.73 -14.59
CA ILE A 105 -0.02 -6.10 -14.52
C ILE A 105 -1.47 -6.05 -15.05
N GLU A 106 -1.77 -6.79 -16.10
CA GLU A 106 -3.10 -6.82 -16.76
C GLU A 106 -3.67 -5.42 -17.09
N GLY A 107 -2.80 -4.53 -17.55
CA GLY A 107 -3.19 -3.16 -17.89
C GLY A 107 -3.44 -2.24 -16.69
N LYS A 108 -3.20 -2.70 -15.47
CA LYS A 108 -3.27 -1.90 -14.24
C LYS A 108 -1.88 -1.56 -13.73
N LYS A 109 -1.69 -0.36 -13.24
CA LYS A 109 -0.45 0.08 -12.59
C LYS A 109 -0.46 -0.38 -11.15
N VAL A 110 0.46 -1.24 -10.78
CA VAL A 110 0.51 -1.92 -9.48
C VAL A 110 1.80 -1.58 -8.76
N LEU A 111 1.69 -1.15 -7.52
CA LEU A 111 2.81 -1.09 -6.58
C LEU A 111 3.04 -2.50 -6.05
N ARG A 112 4.21 -3.06 -6.35
CA ARG A 112 4.47 -4.49 -6.24
C ARG A 112 5.14 -4.91 -4.95
N TYR A 113 6.04 -4.08 -4.41
CA TYR A 113 6.87 -4.48 -3.27
C TYR A 113 6.48 -3.75 -2.00
N VAL A 114 6.16 -4.52 -0.96
CA VAL A 114 5.97 -4.01 0.40
C VAL A 114 7.31 -4.03 1.12
N ASN A 115 7.60 -2.96 1.84
CA ASN A 115 8.67 -2.85 2.81
C ASN A 115 8.09 -2.25 4.08
N ALA A 116 8.26 -2.89 5.20
CA ALA A 116 7.80 -2.40 6.49
C ALA A 116 8.93 -2.45 7.52
N ASN A 117 9.15 -1.36 8.21
CA ASN A 117 10.15 -1.23 9.26
C ASN A 117 9.46 -1.07 10.61
N THR A 118 9.91 -1.80 11.60
CA THR A 118 9.40 -1.68 12.97
C THR A 118 9.74 -0.30 13.55
N ARG A 119 8.91 0.16 14.46
CA ARG A 119 9.12 1.40 15.19
C ARG A 119 9.76 1.14 16.55
N ASN A 120 10.38 2.17 17.12
CA ASN A 120 10.90 2.18 18.50
C ASN A 120 11.91 1.05 18.82
N GLY A 121 12.57 0.47 17.81
CA GLY A 121 13.52 -0.61 18.00
C GLY A 121 12.90 -1.97 18.34
N GLU A 122 11.58 -2.12 18.11
CA GLU A 122 10.91 -3.42 18.20
C GLU A 122 11.52 -4.40 17.19
N VAL A 123 11.59 -5.66 17.54
CA VAL A 123 12.08 -6.73 16.65
C VAL A 123 10.94 -7.69 16.32
N LEU A 124 10.96 -8.21 15.11
CA LEU A 124 10.05 -9.25 14.65
C LEU A 124 10.48 -10.62 15.22
N PRO A 125 9.63 -11.67 15.15
CA PRO A 125 9.95 -12.99 15.66
C PRO A 125 11.25 -13.60 15.14
N ASN A 126 11.65 -13.26 13.92
CA ASN A 126 12.92 -13.68 13.30
C ASN A 126 14.15 -12.88 13.75
N GLY A 127 13.98 -11.87 14.62
CA GLY A 127 15.04 -10.99 15.11
C GLY A 127 15.31 -9.76 14.22
N ASP A 128 14.64 -9.63 13.08
CA ASP A 128 14.79 -8.49 12.18
C ASP A 128 13.97 -7.28 12.64
N THR A 129 14.33 -6.11 12.15
CA THR A 129 13.57 -4.86 12.33
C THR A 129 12.81 -4.46 11.08
N TYR A 130 12.82 -5.29 10.05
CA TYR A 130 12.10 -5.05 8.79
C TYR A 130 11.55 -6.35 8.20
N VAL A 131 10.54 -6.21 7.36
CA VAL A 131 10.01 -7.27 6.52
C VAL A 131 9.70 -6.72 5.13
N SER A 132 9.91 -7.52 4.10
CA SER A 132 9.53 -7.19 2.74
C SER A 132 8.99 -8.40 1.99
N TRP A 133 8.08 -8.16 1.03
CA TRP A 133 7.57 -9.19 0.12
C TRP A 133 7.01 -8.58 -1.15
N ASP A 134 6.82 -9.43 -2.15
CA ASP A 134 6.12 -9.12 -3.39
C ASP A 134 4.62 -9.41 -3.23
N VAL A 135 3.79 -8.38 -3.21
CA VAL A 135 2.34 -8.53 -3.05
C VAL A 135 1.65 -9.11 -4.28
N ALA A 136 2.28 -9.06 -5.45
CA ALA A 136 1.73 -9.61 -6.68
C ALA A 136 2.12 -11.07 -6.92
N GLU A 137 3.06 -11.63 -6.18
CA GLU A 137 3.59 -12.98 -6.40
C GLU A 137 2.49 -14.04 -6.40
N PHE A 138 1.59 -13.98 -5.41
CA PHE A 138 0.49 -14.94 -5.28
C PHE A 138 -0.50 -14.81 -6.44
N ALA A 139 -0.95 -13.59 -6.74
CA ALA A 139 -1.89 -13.35 -7.83
C ALA A 139 -1.33 -13.75 -9.21
N VAL A 140 -0.05 -13.48 -9.47
CA VAL A 140 0.62 -13.87 -10.71
C VAL A 140 0.71 -15.39 -10.84
N LYS A 141 1.13 -16.08 -9.78
CA LYS A 141 1.23 -17.56 -9.77
C LYS A 141 -0.13 -18.24 -9.98
N MET A 142 -1.19 -17.75 -9.31
CA MET A 142 -2.53 -18.34 -9.48
C MET A 142 -2.99 -18.27 -10.93
N LYS A 143 -2.75 -17.16 -11.63
CA LYS A 143 -3.09 -17.00 -13.04
C LYS A 143 -2.26 -17.88 -13.97
N GLU A 144 -1.00 -18.13 -13.65
CA GLU A 144 -0.18 -19.07 -14.41
C GLU A 144 -0.74 -20.50 -14.31
N PHE A 145 -1.29 -20.89 -13.17
CA PHE A 145 -1.99 -22.18 -13.01
C PHE A 145 -3.27 -22.24 -13.84
N GLU A 146 -4.12 -21.22 -13.79
CA GLU A 146 -5.37 -21.16 -14.56
C GLU A 146 -5.14 -21.22 -16.08
N ASN A 147 -4.07 -20.61 -16.59
CA ASN A 147 -3.75 -20.61 -18.02
C ASN A 147 -3.13 -21.93 -18.53
N ASN A 148 -2.71 -22.83 -17.64
CA ASN A 148 -2.08 -24.10 -18.00
C ASN A 148 -3.04 -25.32 -17.89
N GLU A 149 -4.30 -25.12 -17.53
CA GLU A 149 -5.37 -26.12 -17.56
C GLU A 149 -6.19 -26.04 -18.87
#